data_8032483ae3f14cd3288c7f9a563e396e
#
_entry.id   8032483ae3f14cd3288c7f9a563e396e
#
_cell.length_a   1.000
_cell.length_b   1.000
_cell.length_c   1.000
_cell.angle_alpha   90.00
_cell.angle_beta   90.00
_cell.angle_gamma   90.00
#
_symmetry.space_group_name_H-M   'P 1'
#
loop_
_entity.id
_entity.type
_entity.pdbx_description
1 polymer ?
#
loop_
_entity_poly.entity_id
_entity_poly.type
_entity_poly.pdbx_seq_one_letter_code
_entity_poly.pdbx_strand_id
1 'polypeptide(L)'
;ERAHAVILVAEGAGQHLMDTHEKQFDASGNLKSKDIGIFLRDHIDAYFKQEGIPFTLRYIDPSYIVRSVPAGAEDAILCDFFARNAVHAAMAGKTGLVIGLQHDVFTHVPIELLASRKKQLDLSSPAWQGVLAATGQDFAHFPA
;
A
#
# COMPACT_ATOMS: atom_id res chain seq x y z
N GLU A 1 28.74 1.36 10.40
CA GLU A 1 27.58 0.47 10.67
C GLU A 1 26.44 1.32 11.25
N ARG A 2 25.23 1.12 10.74
CA ARG A 2 24.04 1.78 11.28
C ARG A 2 23.54 0.99 12.48
N ALA A 3 23.34 1.65 13.62
CA ALA A 3 22.84 1.01 14.84
C ALA A 3 21.31 0.78 14.84
N HIS A 4 20.62 1.06 13.72
CA HIS A 4 19.18 0.90 13.58
C HIS A 4 18.79 0.57 12.14
N ALA A 5 17.62 -0.03 12.00
CA ALA A 5 16.96 -0.28 10.72
C ALA A 5 15.50 0.17 10.79
N VAL A 6 14.96 0.54 9.64
CA VAL A 6 13.53 0.84 9.46
C VAL A 6 12.98 -0.12 8.41
N ILE A 7 11.91 -0.81 8.75
CA ILE A 7 11.24 -1.76 7.86
C ILE A 7 9.85 -1.20 7.57
N LEU A 8 9.59 -0.91 6.30
CA LEU A 8 8.30 -0.49 5.80
C LEU A 8 7.69 -1.61 4.97
N VAL A 9 6.51 -2.07 5.34
CA VAL A 9 5.82 -3.16 4.64
C VAL A 9 4.41 -2.75 4.26
N ALA A 10 3.97 -3.17 3.09
CA ALA A 10 2.58 -3.01 2.66
C ALA A 10 1.69 -4.05 3.36
N GLU A 11 0.43 -3.69 3.63
CA GLU A 11 -0.56 -4.52 4.31
C GLU A 11 -0.73 -5.92 3.67
N GLY A 12 -0.66 -6.00 2.36
CA GLY A 12 -0.80 -7.25 1.61
C GLY A 12 0.50 -8.04 1.42
N ALA A 13 1.64 -7.55 1.92
CA ALA A 13 2.93 -8.22 1.76
C ALA A 13 2.99 -9.51 2.58
N GLY A 14 3.82 -10.46 2.15
CA GLY A 14 4.18 -11.64 2.91
C GLY A 14 3.04 -12.58 3.31
N GLN A 15 1.85 -12.47 2.69
CA GLN A 15 0.69 -13.30 3.06
C GLN A 15 0.96 -14.81 2.93
N HIS A 16 1.86 -15.21 2.03
CA HIS A 16 2.29 -16.59 1.84
C HIS A 16 3.20 -17.13 2.97
N LEU A 17 3.74 -16.24 3.81
CA LEU A 17 4.56 -16.61 4.96
C LEU A 17 3.72 -16.90 6.21
N MET A 18 2.45 -16.55 6.18
CA MET A 18 1.53 -16.69 7.29
C MET A 18 0.53 -17.81 6.99
N ASP A 19 0.35 -18.74 7.94
CA ASP A 19 -0.60 -19.85 7.78
C ASP A 19 -1.99 -19.37 7.39
N THR A 20 -2.49 -19.89 6.26
CA THR A 20 -3.77 -19.46 5.65
C THR A 20 -4.92 -20.44 5.91
N HIS A 21 -4.86 -21.24 6.97
CA HIS A 21 -5.87 -22.27 7.22
C HIS A 21 -7.29 -21.71 7.42
N GLU A 22 -7.44 -20.44 7.79
CA GLU A 22 -8.74 -19.77 7.88
C GLU A 22 -8.79 -18.51 7.01
N LYS A 23 -9.55 -18.59 5.92
CA LYS A 23 -9.89 -17.43 5.11
C LYS A 23 -10.94 -16.61 5.85
N GLN A 24 -10.56 -15.46 6.39
CA GLN A 24 -11.50 -14.50 6.97
C GLN A 24 -11.87 -13.45 5.94
N PHE A 25 -13.14 -13.09 5.87
CA PHE A 25 -13.64 -12.03 5.01
C PHE A 25 -14.06 -10.83 5.85
N ASP A 26 -13.87 -9.63 5.31
CA ASP A 26 -14.39 -8.41 5.91
C ASP A 26 -15.92 -8.26 5.67
N ALA A 27 -16.53 -7.23 6.26
CA ALA A 27 -17.95 -6.96 6.09
C ALA A 27 -18.35 -6.65 4.62
N SER A 28 -17.40 -6.35 3.77
CA SER A 28 -17.57 -6.06 2.34
C SER A 28 -17.32 -7.29 1.45
N GLY A 29 -17.01 -8.45 2.05
CA GLY A 29 -16.72 -9.69 1.32
C GLY A 29 -15.32 -9.81 0.76
N ASN A 30 -14.38 -8.92 1.11
CA ASN A 30 -12.99 -9.03 0.70
C ASN A 30 -12.22 -9.95 1.64
N LEU A 31 -11.25 -10.69 1.08
CA LEU A 31 -10.35 -11.50 1.89
C LEU A 31 -9.53 -10.59 2.82
N LYS A 32 -9.68 -10.81 4.14
CA LYS A 32 -8.93 -10.06 5.14
C LYS A 32 -7.48 -10.53 5.16
N SER A 33 -6.55 -9.63 4.89
CA SER A 33 -5.12 -9.89 5.03
C SER A 33 -4.75 -10.06 6.50
N LYS A 34 -3.84 -10.99 6.80
CA LYS A 34 -3.23 -11.09 8.12
C LYS A 34 -2.23 -9.96 8.30
N ASP A 35 -2.05 -9.53 9.55
CA ASP A 35 -1.15 -8.41 9.88
C ASP A 35 0.31 -8.84 9.76
N ILE A 36 0.93 -8.46 8.64
CA ILE A 36 2.35 -8.69 8.38
C ILE A 36 3.26 -7.95 9.38
N GLY A 37 2.83 -6.82 9.91
CA GLY A 37 3.61 -6.06 10.88
C GLY A 37 3.72 -6.79 12.21
N ILE A 38 2.64 -7.37 12.70
CA ILE A 38 2.65 -8.24 13.90
C ILE A 38 3.50 -9.48 13.66
N PHE A 39 3.33 -10.14 12.52
CA PHE A 39 4.11 -11.30 12.14
C PHE A 39 5.62 -11.00 12.17
N LEU A 40 6.05 -9.92 11.52
CA LEU A 40 7.46 -9.51 11.51
C LEU A 40 7.96 -9.12 12.90
N ARG A 41 7.17 -8.37 13.67
CA ARG A 41 7.51 -8.02 15.05
C ARG A 41 7.86 -9.26 15.87
N ASP A 42 7.00 -10.27 15.83
CA ASP A 42 7.14 -11.45 16.66
C ASP A 42 8.33 -12.32 16.21
N HIS A 43 8.56 -12.43 14.89
CA HIS A 43 9.71 -13.17 14.35
C HIS A 43 11.05 -12.47 14.61
N ILE A 44 11.09 -11.15 14.46
CA ILE A 44 12.30 -10.36 14.75
C ILE A 44 12.61 -10.42 16.25
N ASP A 45 11.59 -10.29 17.11
CA ASP A 45 11.76 -10.40 18.56
C ASP A 45 12.33 -11.79 18.96
N ALA A 46 11.76 -12.85 18.41
CA ALA A 46 12.22 -14.21 18.66
C ALA A 46 13.66 -14.43 18.19
N TYR A 47 14.01 -13.95 17.00
CA TYR A 47 15.37 -14.08 16.44
C TYR A 47 16.41 -13.39 17.32
N PHE A 48 16.20 -12.12 17.68
CA PHE A 48 17.19 -11.38 18.50
C PHE A 48 17.32 -11.93 19.91
N LYS A 49 16.23 -12.45 20.49
CA LYS A 49 16.28 -13.17 21.77
C LYS A 49 17.10 -14.45 21.69
N GLN A 50 16.93 -15.22 20.62
CA GLN A 50 17.68 -16.46 20.37
C GLN A 50 19.18 -16.18 20.22
N GLU A 51 19.53 -15.12 19.50
CA GLU A 51 20.93 -14.70 19.30
C GLU A 51 21.54 -13.99 20.50
N GLY A 52 20.75 -13.70 21.56
CA GLY A 52 21.23 -12.99 22.74
C GLY A 52 21.64 -11.54 22.48
N ILE A 53 21.14 -10.93 21.41
CA ILE A 53 21.49 -9.56 21.01
C ILE A 53 20.48 -8.59 21.61
N PRO A 54 20.92 -7.62 22.44
CA PRO A 54 20.02 -6.60 22.97
C PRO A 54 19.52 -5.69 21.86
N PHE A 55 18.20 -5.48 21.78
CA PHE A 55 17.57 -4.62 20.79
C PHE A 55 16.28 -4.00 21.33
N THR A 56 15.81 -2.98 20.67
CA THR A 56 14.49 -2.37 20.92
C THR A 56 13.71 -2.33 19.63
N LEU A 57 12.55 -2.97 19.61
CA LEU A 57 11.65 -2.97 18.45
C LEU A 57 10.42 -2.11 18.71
N ARG A 58 10.03 -1.30 17.73
CA ARG A 58 8.80 -0.52 17.75
C ARG A 58 8.00 -0.84 16.52
N TYR A 59 6.77 -1.29 16.72
CA TYR A 59 5.78 -1.45 15.65
C TYR A 59 4.84 -0.25 15.65
N ILE A 60 4.62 0.32 14.49
CA ILE A 60 3.73 1.46 14.28
C ILE A 60 2.81 1.13 13.10
N ASP A 61 1.50 1.13 13.35
CA ASP A 61 0.49 1.15 12.29
C ASP A 61 0.05 2.60 12.05
N PRO A 62 0.46 3.23 10.94
CA PRO A 62 0.16 4.63 10.67
C PRO A 62 -1.24 4.85 10.10
N SER A 63 -2.06 3.82 9.88
CA SER A 63 -3.29 3.86 9.09
C SER A 63 -4.27 4.97 9.52
N TYR A 64 -4.52 5.11 10.81
CA TYR A 64 -5.39 6.17 11.34
C TYR A 64 -4.70 7.53 11.37
N ILE A 65 -3.43 7.57 11.66
CA ILE A 65 -2.63 8.80 11.74
C ILE A 65 -2.59 9.45 10.35
N VAL A 66 -2.26 8.70 9.32
CA VAL A 66 -2.16 9.20 7.94
C VAL A 66 -3.51 9.73 7.43
N ARG A 67 -4.62 9.09 7.81
CA ARG A 67 -5.97 9.52 7.39
C ARG A 67 -6.50 10.73 8.16
N SER A 68 -5.94 11.06 9.30
CA SER A 68 -6.40 12.16 10.15
C SER A 68 -5.63 13.47 9.98
N VAL A 69 -4.54 13.48 9.23
CA VAL A 69 -3.81 14.71 8.93
C VAL A 69 -4.49 15.50 7.82
N PRO A 70 -4.45 16.85 7.85
CA PRO A 70 -4.92 17.68 6.75
C PRO A 70 -4.14 17.36 5.45
N ALA A 71 -4.83 17.46 4.32
CA ALA A 71 -4.20 17.31 3.01
C ALA A 71 -3.13 18.39 2.79
N GLY A 72 -2.01 18.03 2.19
CA GLY A 72 -1.04 19.00 1.70
C GLY A 72 -1.63 19.88 0.60
N ALA A 73 -0.98 21.01 0.29
CA ALA A 73 -1.53 21.95 -0.70
C ALA A 73 -1.72 21.30 -2.09
N GLU A 74 -0.76 20.50 -2.53
CA GLU A 74 -0.85 19.78 -3.81
C GLU A 74 -1.99 18.75 -3.82
N ASP A 75 -2.12 17.99 -2.74
CA ASP A 75 -3.21 17.02 -2.59
C ASP A 75 -4.59 17.71 -2.55
N ALA A 76 -4.67 18.86 -1.87
CA ALA A 76 -5.91 19.64 -1.80
C ALA A 76 -6.34 20.15 -3.20
N ILE A 77 -5.39 20.65 -4.00
CA ILE A 77 -5.64 21.06 -5.38
C ILE A 77 -6.07 19.89 -6.24
N LEU A 78 -5.38 18.77 -6.14
CA LEU A 78 -5.72 17.55 -6.89
C LEU A 78 -7.12 17.04 -6.52
N CYS A 79 -7.46 17.01 -5.24
CA CYS A 79 -8.79 16.64 -4.77
C CYS A 79 -9.89 17.58 -5.29
N ASP A 80 -9.64 18.89 -5.34
CA ASP A 80 -10.58 19.87 -5.90
C ASP A 80 -10.84 19.59 -7.38
N PHE A 81 -9.80 19.30 -8.16
CA PHE A 81 -9.95 18.93 -9.58
C PHE A 81 -10.76 17.64 -9.75
N PHE A 82 -10.48 16.60 -8.96
CA PHE A 82 -11.26 15.36 -8.99
C PHE A 82 -12.72 15.62 -8.64
N ALA A 83 -12.98 16.40 -7.60
CA ALA A 83 -14.34 16.70 -7.14
C ALA A 83 -15.13 17.47 -8.21
N ARG A 84 -14.55 18.50 -8.82
CA ARG A 84 -15.19 19.26 -9.91
C ARG A 84 -15.53 18.37 -11.11
N ASN A 85 -14.59 17.54 -11.55
CA ASN A 85 -14.84 16.62 -12.66
C ASN A 85 -15.94 15.61 -12.33
N ALA A 86 -15.99 15.11 -11.09
CA ALA A 86 -17.04 14.21 -10.64
C ALA A 86 -18.43 14.88 -10.66
N VAL A 87 -18.52 16.11 -10.14
CA VAL A 87 -19.77 16.90 -10.17
C VAL A 87 -20.22 17.16 -11.62
N HIS A 88 -19.32 17.58 -12.51
CA HIS A 88 -19.65 17.81 -13.91
C HIS A 88 -20.12 16.54 -14.61
N ALA A 89 -19.50 15.39 -14.32
CA ALA A 89 -19.94 14.11 -14.86
C ALA A 89 -21.35 13.76 -14.39
N ALA A 90 -21.62 13.92 -13.09
CA ALA A 90 -22.95 13.67 -12.51
C ALA A 90 -24.02 14.61 -13.09
N MET A 91 -23.72 15.91 -13.21
CA MET A 91 -24.62 16.90 -13.80
C MET A 91 -24.88 16.63 -15.30
N ALA A 92 -23.96 16.00 -16.00
CA ALA A 92 -24.14 15.53 -17.38
C ALA A 92 -24.87 14.19 -17.48
N GLY A 93 -25.42 13.66 -16.36
CA GLY A 93 -26.15 12.39 -16.33
C GLY A 93 -25.27 11.13 -16.47
N LYS A 94 -23.97 11.26 -16.32
CA LYS A 94 -23.04 10.11 -16.42
C LYS A 94 -22.98 9.37 -15.08
N THR A 95 -23.17 8.06 -15.12
CA THR A 95 -23.18 7.19 -13.95
C THR A 95 -22.26 5.98 -14.18
N GLY A 96 -22.02 5.19 -13.13
CA GLY A 96 -21.22 3.96 -13.25
C GLY A 96 -19.74 4.20 -13.59
N LEU A 97 -19.18 5.34 -13.17
CA LEU A 97 -17.80 5.70 -13.48
C LEU A 97 -17.04 6.25 -12.28
N VAL A 98 -15.73 6.23 -12.42
CA VAL A 98 -14.78 6.90 -11.53
C VAL A 98 -14.01 7.94 -12.36
N ILE A 99 -13.72 9.08 -11.76
CA ILE A 99 -12.80 10.04 -12.38
C ILE A 99 -11.37 9.53 -12.16
N GLY A 100 -10.67 9.27 -13.25
CA GLY A 100 -9.25 8.91 -13.26
C GLY A 100 -8.39 10.08 -13.73
N LEU A 101 -7.10 10.04 -13.40
CA LEU A 101 -6.08 10.93 -13.96
C LEU A 101 -5.08 10.08 -14.73
N GLN A 102 -4.94 10.33 -16.03
CA GLN A 102 -4.02 9.61 -16.90
C GLN A 102 -3.26 10.59 -17.79
N HIS A 103 -1.95 10.61 -17.67
CA HIS A 103 -1.08 11.55 -18.42
C HIS A 103 -1.56 13.01 -18.29
N ASP A 104 -1.84 13.45 -17.05
CA ASP A 104 -2.35 14.77 -16.71
C ASP A 104 -3.74 15.14 -17.30
N VAL A 105 -4.47 14.17 -17.82
CA VAL A 105 -5.83 14.34 -18.31
C VAL A 105 -6.82 13.61 -17.42
N PHE A 106 -7.87 14.32 -16.99
CA PHE A 106 -8.97 13.71 -16.24
C PHE A 106 -9.85 12.89 -17.19
N THR A 107 -10.05 11.62 -16.87
CA THR A 107 -10.77 10.66 -17.68
C THR A 107 -11.94 10.05 -16.92
N HIS A 108 -12.97 9.62 -17.65
CA HIS A 108 -14.08 8.85 -17.11
C HIS A 108 -13.80 7.36 -17.30
N VAL A 109 -13.61 6.64 -16.21
CA VAL A 109 -13.29 5.21 -16.23
C VAL A 109 -14.49 4.41 -15.74
N PRO A 110 -15.07 3.49 -16.54
CA PRO A 110 -16.15 2.63 -16.08
C PRO A 110 -15.76 1.81 -14.83
N ILE A 111 -16.67 1.70 -13.87
CA ILE A 111 -16.40 0.97 -12.60
C ILE A 111 -16.08 -0.50 -12.89
N GLU A 112 -16.75 -1.12 -13.85
CA GLU A 112 -16.52 -2.52 -14.23
C GLU A 112 -15.08 -2.77 -14.68
N LEU A 113 -14.49 -1.80 -15.37
CA LEU A 113 -13.09 -1.90 -15.81
C LEU A 113 -12.12 -1.88 -14.63
N LEU A 114 -12.40 -1.08 -13.59
CA LEU A 114 -11.60 -1.03 -12.37
C LEU A 114 -11.76 -2.29 -11.52
N ALA A 115 -12.99 -2.82 -11.44
CA ALA A 115 -13.28 -4.03 -10.68
C ALA A 115 -12.64 -5.29 -11.30
N SER A 116 -12.38 -5.28 -12.62
CA SER A 116 -11.84 -6.43 -13.35
C SER A 116 -10.35 -6.71 -13.08
N ARG A 117 -9.60 -5.73 -12.56
CA ARG A 117 -8.15 -5.86 -12.35
C ARG A 117 -7.74 -5.21 -11.02
N LYS A 118 -6.99 -5.95 -10.22
CA LYS A 118 -6.29 -5.38 -9.05
C LYS A 118 -5.00 -4.72 -9.54
N LYS A 119 -4.80 -3.45 -9.18
CA LYS A 119 -3.53 -2.77 -9.40
C LYS A 119 -2.46 -3.41 -8.51
N GLN A 120 -1.38 -3.84 -9.11
CA GLN A 120 -0.21 -4.38 -8.42
C GLN A 120 1.00 -3.49 -8.71
N LEU A 121 1.99 -3.56 -7.84
CA LEU A 121 3.26 -2.89 -8.05
C LEU A 121 3.99 -3.56 -9.23
N ASP A 122 4.42 -2.74 -10.18
CA ASP A 122 5.29 -3.21 -11.27
C ASP A 122 6.73 -3.22 -10.77
N LEU A 123 7.27 -4.42 -10.53
CA LEU A 123 8.63 -4.63 -10.05
C LEU A 123 9.69 -4.25 -11.09
N SER A 124 9.33 -4.11 -12.36
CA SER A 124 10.22 -3.63 -13.42
C SER A 124 10.24 -2.11 -13.56
N SER A 125 9.33 -1.41 -12.88
CA SER A 125 9.20 0.05 -13.00
C SER A 125 10.43 0.80 -12.48
N PRO A 126 10.82 1.92 -13.13
CA PRO A 126 11.92 2.76 -12.64
C PRO A 126 11.72 3.26 -11.20
N ALA A 127 10.47 3.49 -10.80
CA ALA A 127 10.14 3.91 -9.43
C ALA A 127 10.51 2.83 -8.41
N TRP A 128 10.19 1.56 -8.67
CA TRP A 128 10.58 0.45 -7.81
C TRP A 128 12.09 0.24 -7.78
N GLN A 129 12.74 0.29 -8.95
CA GLN A 129 14.20 0.21 -9.04
C GLN A 129 14.89 1.30 -8.23
N GLY A 130 14.37 2.51 -8.27
CA GLY A 130 14.85 3.63 -7.45
C GLY A 130 14.74 3.37 -5.94
N VAL A 131 13.64 2.75 -5.49
CA VAL A 131 13.47 2.36 -4.07
C VAL A 131 14.52 1.34 -3.65
N LEU A 132 14.74 0.29 -4.45
CA LEU A 132 15.73 -0.73 -4.15
C LEU A 132 17.13 -0.15 -4.07
N ALA A 133 17.52 0.68 -5.04
CA ALA A 133 18.81 1.36 -5.04
C ALA A 133 19.00 2.29 -3.83
N ALA A 134 17.98 3.08 -3.48
CA ALA A 134 18.05 4.01 -2.34
C ALA A 134 18.12 3.29 -0.98
N THR A 135 17.57 2.09 -0.88
CA THR A 135 17.55 1.30 0.35
C THR A 135 18.67 0.27 0.43
N GLY A 136 19.48 0.12 -0.63
CA GLY A 136 20.59 -0.83 -0.70
C GLY A 136 20.12 -2.30 -0.74
N GLN A 137 18.92 -2.55 -1.24
CA GLN A 137 18.40 -3.90 -1.42
C GLN A 137 18.93 -4.53 -2.71
N ASP A 138 19.25 -5.82 -2.64
CA ASP A 138 19.77 -6.55 -3.80
C ASP A 138 18.64 -6.97 -4.73
N PHE A 139 18.77 -6.64 -6.02
CA PHE A 139 17.85 -7.01 -7.09
C PHE A 139 17.77 -8.53 -7.33
N ALA A 140 18.82 -9.27 -7.00
CA ALA A 140 18.93 -10.71 -7.28
C ALA A 140 17.98 -11.58 -6.43
N HIS A 141 17.41 -11.04 -5.36
CA HIS A 141 16.55 -11.79 -4.44
C HIS A 141 15.04 -11.65 -4.70
N PHE A 142 14.63 -10.87 -5.71
CA PHE A 142 13.22 -10.75 -6.08
C PHE A 142 12.96 -11.57 -7.35
N PRO A 143 12.31 -12.75 -7.26
CA PRO A 143 11.89 -13.48 -8.46
C PRO A 143 10.89 -12.64 -9.25
N ALA A 144 11.08 -12.66 -10.57
CA ALA A 144 10.22 -11.98 -11.53
C ALA A 144 8.81 -12.60 -11.58
#